data_a095c7028ec101171b17d845584718d3
#
_entry.id   a095c7028ec101171b17d845584718d3
#
_cell.length_a   1.000
_cell.length_b   1.000
_cell.length_c   1.000
_cell.angle_alpha   90.00
_cell.angle_beta   90.00
_cell.angle_gamma   90.00
#
_symmetry.space_group_name_H-M   'P 1'
#
loop_
_entity.id
_entity.type
_entity.pdbx_description
1 polymer ?
#
loop_
_entity_poly.entity_id
_entity_poly.type
_entity_poly.pdbx_seq_one_letter_code
_entity_poly.pdbx_strand_id
1 'polypeptide(L)'
;SYVSQNCKNLTVLQKLLSEITWEQILLTSDVISYFVADCALQLFGQKPLFFQYLQGKISIGKYDILLDALIGDRQRAMDFCQKYPAFFAHEYIWEPGEDILGLIYLSCKNMGSRKAHGSYYTPTKVVKKLISHLDIEHMGKVLDPCCGTGNFLLQLPESVDLADIYGTDTDAVSIRIARLNMALKYPDADVEEICEHITEKNFLTEYDRTGFDTIIGNPPWGYAFSNEDKAVLKARYATASGRNTESYDVFIERALEILVPDGTLAFVLPEAVLNVKAHMRIRTILLQGSSVKSLTFLGDMFDGVQCPCILLQLVATGKPLSTVGMRIEDRTRTFIIAMERTVVPENFSFRMTDEEYRVLEKIKNSIPVCYLADHADFALGIVTGNNKKFLSAEKTEHSEMVLKGTDICKYHINPVKQYLRFEPEQF
;
A
#
# COMPACT_ATOMS: atom_id res chain seq x y z
N SER A 1 -13.89 -2.92 -1.02
CA SER A 1 -14.28 -1.90 -0.03
C SER A 1 -13.19 -1.71 1.00
N TYR A 2 -12.90 -0.46 1.38
CA TYR A 2 -11.88 -0.10 2.38
C TYR A 2 -12.24 -0.64 3.77
N VAL A 3 -13.48 -0.49 4.18
CA VAL A 3 -14.04 -1.06 5.41
C VAL A 3 -14.85 -2.32 5.14
N SER A 4 -15.30 -3.01 6.18
CA SER A 4 -16.16 -4.20 6.08
C SER A 4 -17.43 -3.88 5.30
N GLN A 5 -17.92 -4.83 4.51
CA GLN A 5 -19.16 -4.65 3.71
C GLN A 5 -20.40 -4.40 4.58
N ASN A 6 -20.36 -4.84 5.84
CA ASN A 6 -21.44 -4.67 6.79
C ASN A 6 -21.30 -3.38 7.65
N CYS A 7 -20.30 -2.54 7.37
CA CYS A 7 -20.12 -1.28 8.08
C CYS A 7 -21.33 -0.38 7.88
N LYS A 8 -21.98 0.00 8.98
CA LYS A 8 -23.22 0.81 8.97
C LYS A 8 -22.98 2.21 8.42
N ASN A 9 -21.78 2.75 8.61
CA ASN A 9 -21.41 4.07 8.13
C ASN A 9 -21.30 4.16 6.59
N LEU A 10 -21.26 3.05 5.85
CA LEU A 10 -21.24 3.06 4.38
C LEU A 10 -22.47 3.74 3.79
N THR A 11 -23.66 3.52 4.37
CA THR A 11 -24.91 4.17 3.91
C THR A 11 -24.88 5.67 4.19
N VAL A 12 -24.36 6.06 5.34
CA VAL A 12 -24.18 7.47 5.74
C VAL A 12 -23.22 8.17 4.78
N LEU A 13 -22.08 7.56 4.52
CA LEU A 13 -21.11 8.08 3.57
C LEU A 13 -21.71 8.24 2.15
N GLN A 14 -22.46 7.25 1.65
CA GLN A 14 -23.10 7.35 0.34
C GLN A 14 -24.06 8.56 0.24
N LYS A 15 -24.80 8.85 1.31
CA LYS A 15 -25.65 10.06 1.37
C LYS A 15 -24.81 11.32 1.30
N LEU A 16 -23.77 11.44 2.14
CA LEU A 16 -22.85 12.56 2.15
C LEU A 16 -22.24 12.80 0.75
N LEU A 17 -21.72 11.77 0.10
CA LEU A 17 -21.11 11.87 -1.24
C LEU A 17 -22.14 12.29 -2.31
N SER A 18 -23.39 11.83 -2.21
CA SER A 18 -24.48 12.22 -3.11
C SER A 18 -24.82 13.69 -2.94
N GLU A 19 -24.92 14.18 -1.71
CA GLU A 19 -25.17 15.59 -1.39
C GLU A 19 -24.03 16.50 -1.86
N ILE A 20 -22.76 16.11 -1.65
CA ILE A 20 -21.57 16.82 -2.15
C ILE A 20 -21.65 16.96 -3.69
N THR A 21 -22.05 15.89 -4.37
CA THR A 21 -22.19 15.89 -5.83
C THR A 21 -23.33 16.81 -6.28
N TRP A 22 -24.46 16.75 -5.59
CA TRP A 22 -25.65 17.57 -5.89
C TRP A 22 -25.39 19.06 -5.72
N GLU A 23 -24.77 19.43 -4.61
CA GLU A 23 -24.40 20.81 -4.28
C GLU A 23 -23.14 21.30 -5.03
N GLN A 24 -22.50 20.45 -5.83
CA GLN A 24 -21.27 20.75 -6.58
C GLN A 24 -20.15 21.32 -5.69
N ILE A 25 -19.98 20.78 -4.50
CA ILE A 25 -18.99 21.25 -3.54
C ILE A 25 -17.57 20.99 -4.06
N LEU A 26 -16.72 22.02 -4.03
CA LEU A 26 -15.29 21.86 -4.27
C LEU A 26 -14.64 21.22 -3.05
N LEU A 27 -14.19 19.97 -3.18
CA LEU A 27 -13.51 19.21 -2.15
C LEU A 27 -12.06 19.66 -2.01
N THR A 28 -11.85 20.74 -1.27
CA THR A 28 -10.51 21.12 -0.80
C THR A 28 -10.10 20.27 0.39
N SER A 29 -8.82 20.27 0.73
CA SER A 29 -8.31 19.57 1.92
C SER A 29 -9.02 20.02 3.19
N ASP A 30 -9.29 21.34 3.33
CA ASP A 30 -9.99 21.91 4.49
C ASP A 30 -11.43 21.38 4.59
N VAL A 31 -12.18 21.40 3.47
CA VAL A 31 -13.58 20.91 3.43
C VAL A 31 -13.65 19.43 3.79
N ILE A 32 -12.75 18.61 3.27
CA ILE A 32 -12.67 17.19 3.62
C ILE A 32 -12.37 17.04 5.12
N SER A 33 -11.45 17.83 5.66
CA SER A 33 -11.12 17.83 7.09
C SER A 33 -12.33 18.18 7.96
N TYR A 34 -13.23 19.08 7.53
CA TYR A 34 -14.45 19.41 8.28
C TYR A 34 -15.41 18.22 8.38
N PHE A 35 -15.60 17.46 7.29
CA PHE A 35 -16.43 16.24 7.32
C PHE A 35 -15.85 15.17 8.24
N VAL A 36 -14.52 14.98 8.18
CA VAL A 36 -13.83 14.04 9.07
C VAL A 36 -13.91 14.49 10.53
N ALA A 37 -13.76 15.79 10.79
CA ALA A 37 -13.82 16.36 12.13
C ALA A 37 -15.22 16.22 12.75
N ASP A 38 -16.29 16.44 11.97
CA ASP A 38 -17.66 16.19 12.42
C ASP A 38 -17.87 14.72 12.80
N CYS A 39 -17.41 13.80 11.94
CA CYS A 39 -17.47 12.38 12.28
C CYS A 39 -16.67 12.06 13.55
N ALA A 40 -15.43 12.56 13.67
CA ALA A 40 -14.59 12.33 14.84
C ALA A 40 -15.26 12.82 16.13
N LEU A 41 -15.85 14.02 16.12
CA LEU A 41 -16.61 14.57 17.25
C LEU A 41 -17.70 13.59 17.72
N GLN A 42 -18.43 13.00 16.77
CA GLN A 42 -19.49 12.04 17.08
C GLN A 42 -18.95 10.71 17.61
N LEU A 43 -17.82 10.22 17.06
CA LEU A 43 -17.17 9.00 17.54
C LEU A 43 -16.62 9.15 18.97
N PHE A 44 -16.28 10.37 19.41
CA PHE A 44 -15.97 10.69 20.82
C PHE A 44 -17.21 10.81 21.70
N GLY A 45 -18.37 10.35 21.25
CA GLY A 45 -19.60 10.26 22.02
C GLY A 45 -20.47 11.52 22.00
N GLN A 46 -20.16 12.49 21.16
CA GLN A 46 -21.00 13.65 20.96
C GLN A 46 -22.13 13.36 19.94
N LYS A 47 -23.15 14.20 19.92
CA LYS A 47 -24.16 14.20 18.85
C LYS A 47 -23.63 14.98 17.64
N PRO A 48 -24.33 15.00 16.49
CA PRO A 48 -23.95 15.82 15.34
C PRO A 48 -24.14 17.32 15.66
N LEU A 49 -23.22 17.87 16.41
CA LEU A 49 -23.23 19.24 16.95
C LEU A 49 -21.94 19.97 16.58
N PHE A 50 -21.43 19.74 15.37
CA PHE A 50 -20.14 20.27 14.90
C PHE A 50 -20.10 21.82 14.97
N PHE A 51 -21.20 22.50 14.61
CA PHE A 51 -21.26 23.95 14.71
C PHE A 51 -21.13 24.45 16.15
N GLN A 52 -21.73 23.76 17.14
CA GLN A 52 -21.60 24.09 18.57
C GLN A 52 -20.19 23.85 19.07
N TYR A 53 -19.49 22.82 18.56
CA TYR A 53 -18.08 22.60 18.84
C TYR A 53 -17.23 23.77 18.34
N LEU A 54 -17.45 24.22 17.10
CA LEU A 54 -16.75 25.36 16.53
C LEU A 54 -16.99 26.66 17.30
N GLN A 55 -18.17 26.82 17.91
CA GLN A 55 -18.50 27.94 18.81
C GLN A 55 -17.90 27.81 20.25
N GLY A 56 -17.20 26.71 20.53
CA GLY A 56 -16.67 26.46 21.87
C GLY A 56 -17.71 26.08 22.94
N LYS A 57 -18.91 25.69 22.52
CA LYS A 57 -20.00 25.28 23.43
C LYS A 57 -19.93 23.81 23.84
N ILE A 58 -19.13 23.02 23.12
CA ILE A 58 -18.92 21.58 23.34
C ILE A 58 -17.41 21.33 23.28
N SER A 59 -16.96 20.32 24.04
CA SER A 59 -15.57 19.87 24.12
C SER A 59 -15.54 18.34 24.17
N ILE A 60 -14.48 17.75 23.64
CA ILE A 60 -14.10 16.35 23.80
C ILE A 60 -12.91 16.19 24.75
N GLY A 61 -12.72 17.19 25.63
CA GLY A 61 -11.70 17.18 26.66
C GLY A 61 -10.29 17.33 26.14
N LYS A 62 -9.36 16.50 26.60
CA LYS A 62 -7.94 16.58 26.22
C LYS A 62 -7.71 16.43 24.71
N TYR A 63 -8.63 15.82 23.98
CA TYR A 63 -8.51 15.59 22.54
C TYR A 63 -8.98 16.75 21.67
N ASP A 64 -9.48 17.85 22.24
CA ASP A 64 -9.83 19.06 21.48
C ASP A 64 -8.65 19.56 20.64
N ILE A 65 -7.44 19.47 21.15
CA ILE A 65 -6.22 19.89 20.45
C ILE A 65 -5.98 19.09 19.15
N LEU A 66 -6.29 17.79 19.15
CA LEU A 66 -6.16 16.95 17.96
C LEU A 66 -7.24 17.27 16.93
N LEU A 67 -8.47 17.51 17.38
CA LEU A 67 -9.58 17.86 16.52
C LEU A 67 -9.39 19.25 15.91
N ASP A 68 -8.94 20.22 16.71
CA ASP A 68 -8.62 21.57 16.24
C ASP A 68 -7.46 21.58 15.23
N ALA A 69 -6.46 20.75 15.45
CA ALA A 69 -5.37 20.58 14.49
C ALA A 69 -5.86 20.05 13.12
N LEU A 70 -6.89 19.19 13.10
CA LEU A 70 -7.52 18.72 11.88
C LEU A 70 -8.38 19.80 11.21
N ILE A 71 -9.17 20.54 11.99
CA ILE A 71 -10.06 21.61 11.51
C ILE A 71 -9.25 22.78 10.91
N GLY A 72 -8.17 23.17 11.57
CA GLY A 72 -7.37 24.32 11.19
C GLY A 72 -8.08 25.66 11.50
N ASP A 73 -8.55 26.36 10.46
CA ASP A 73 -9.24 27.64 10.62
C ASP A 73 -10.69 27.46 11.06
N ARG A 74 -10.96 27.69 12.35
CA ARG A 74 -12.30 27.58 12.94
C ARG A 74 -13.32 28.53 12.33
N GLN A 75 -12.91 29.76 11.93
CA GLN A 75 -13.84 30.72 11.36
C GLN A 75 -14.32 30.26 9.98
N ARG A 76 -13.40 29.80 9.13
CA ARG A 76 -13.74 29.24 7.82
C ARG A 76 -14.62 28.00 7.95
N ALA A 77 -14.35 27.15 8.93
CA ALA A 77 -15.18 25.98 9.22
C ALA A 77 -16.60 26.38 9.66
N MET A 78 -16.74 27.41 10.51
CA MET A 78 -18.05 27.95 10.89
C MET A 78 -18.81 28.52 9.70
N ASP A 79 -18.17 29.31 8.86
CA ASP A 79 -18.78 29.90 7.67
C ASP A 79 -19.27 28.81 6.70
N PHE A 80 -18.47 27.76 6.53
CA PHE A 80 -18.83 26.60 5.69
C PHE A 80 -20.02 25.84 6.31
N CYS A 81 -19.98 25.56 7.61
CA CYS A 81 -21.05 24.85 8.33
C CYS A 81 -22.38 25.62 8.30
N GLN A 82 -22.34 26.95 8.45
CA GLN A 82 -23.53 27.81 8.33
C GLN A 82 -24.12 27.81 6.93
N LYS A 83 -23.27 27.80 5.91
CA LYS A 83 -23.70 27.77 4.51
C LYS A 83 -24.29 26.43 4.10
N TYR A 84 -23.77 25.34 4.64
CA TYR A 84 -24.13 23.96 4.27
C TYR A 84 -24.45 23.08 5.49
N PRO A 85 -25.47 23.42 6.31
CA PRO A 85 -25.72 22.71 7.56
C PRO A 85 -26.16 21.25 7.38
N ALA A 86 -26.72 20.90 6.22
CA ALA A 86 -27.18 19.53 5.94
C ALA A 86 -26.03 18.51 5.98
N PHE A 87 -24.82 18.88 5.56
CA PHE A 87 -23.66 17.97 5.59
C PHE A 87 -23.25 17.55 7.00
N PHE A 88 -23.59 18.34 8.02
CA PHE A 88 -23.26 18.12 9.43
C PHE A 88 -24.46 17.60 10.23
N ALA A 89 -25.48 17.08 9.55
CA ALA A 89 -26.65 16.45 10.17
C ALA A 89 -26.62 14.91 10.09
N HIS A 90 -25.59 14.35 9.48
CA HIS A 90 -25.40 12.91 9.40
C HIS A 90 -25.01 12.33 10.75
N GLU A 91 -25.48 11.11 11.06
CA GLU A 91 -25.15 10.40 12.30
C GLU A 91 -24.18 9.26 12.00
N TYR A 92 -23.01 9.30 12.63
CA TYR A 92 -21.96 8.29 12.53
C TYR A 92 -21.95 7.41 13.78
N ILE A 93 -21.59 6.14 13.59
CA ILE A 93 -21.58 5.14 14.67
C ILE A 93 -20.16 4.60 14.82
N TRP A 94 -19.67 4.53 16.04
CA TRP A 94 -18.41 3.84 16.34
C TRP A 94 -18.54 2.34 16.03
N GLU A 95 -17.63 1.84 15.22
CA GLU A 95 -17.50 0.42 14.89
C GLU A 95 -16.05 -0.01 15.16
N PRO A 96 -15.80 -0.83 16.20
CA PRO A 96 -14.44 -1.22 16.57
C PRO A 96 -13.65 -1.83 15.41
N GLY A 97 -12.43 -1.35 15.22
CA GLY A 97 -11.54 -1.82 14.17
C GLY A 97 -11.91 -1.38 12.75
N GLU A 98 -12.90 -0.51 12.56
CA GLU A 98 -13.19 0.12 11.27
C GLU A 98 -12.64 1.55 11.25
N ASP A 99 -11.83 1.88 10.26
CA ASP A 99 -11.30 3.23 10.05
C ASP A 99 -12.36 4.12 9.36
N ILE A 100 -13.33 4.59 10.14
CA ILE A 100 -14.42 5.43 9.62
C ILE A 100 -13.90 6.81 9.21
N LEU A 101 -12.96 7.38 9.96
CA LEU A 101 -12.37 8.69 9.64
C LEU A 101 -11.60 8.61 8.33
N GLY A 102 -10.77 7.59 8.16
CA GLY A 102 -10.07 7.32 6.91
C GLY A 102 -11.04 7.02 5.75
N LEU A 103 -12.11 6.29 5.97
CA LEU A 103 -13.12 6.01 4.96
C LEU A 103 -13.69 7.30 4.35
N ILE A 104 -14.08 8.28 5.19
CA ILE A 104 -14.59 9.58 4.73
C ILE A 104 -13.51 10.34 3.97
N TYR A 105 -12.31 10.46 4.56
CA TYR A 105 -11.18 11.16 3.97
C TYR A 105 -10.86 10.64 2.56
N LEU A 106 -10.69 9.32 2.42
CA LEU A 106 -10.30 8.67 1.18
C LEU A 106 -11.40 8.77 0.12
N SER A 107 -12.65 8.60 0.51
CA SER A 107 -13.77 8.68 -0.41
C SER A 107 -13.93 10.08 -1.00
N CYS A 108 -13.81 11.13 -0.17
CA CYS A 108 -13.83 12.51 -0.61
C CYS A 108 -12.61 12.88 -1.47
N LYS A 109 -11.40 12.44 -1.07
CA LYS A 109 -10.16 12.67 -1.83
C LYS A 109 -10.23 12.05 -3.23
N ASN A 110 -10.77 10.83 -3.35
CA ASN A 110 -10.93 10.14 -4.63
C ASN A 110 -11.95 10.84 -5.55
N MET A 111 -13.01 11.43 -5.01
CA MET A 111 -13.96 12.24 -5.79
C MET A 111 -13.32 13.51 -6.37
N GLY A 112 -12.43 14.15 -5.59
CA GLY A 112 -11.73 15.39 -5.98
C GLY A 112 -10.59 15.19 -6.99
N SER A 113 -10.00 14.00 -7.06
CA SER A 113 -8.85 13.72 -7.92
C SER A 113 -9.21 12.74 -9.05
N ARG A 114 -9.23 13.22 -10.30
CA ARG A 114 -9.39 12.36 -11.50
C ARG A 114 -8.18 11.45 -11.78
N LYS A 115 -7.12 11.54 -10.98
CA LYS A 115 -5.92 10.70 -11.06
C LYS A 115 -5.51 10.34 -9.63
N ALA A 116 -5.79 9.11 -9.21
CA ALA A 116 -5.19 8.56 -8.00
C ALA A 116 -3.66 8.53 -8.19
N HIS A 117 -2.94 9.31 -7.41
CA HIS A 117 -1.49 9.26 -7.34
C HIS A 117 -1.11 8.05 -6.49
N GLY A 118 -1.03 6.84 -7.09
CA GLY A 118 -0.35 5.66 -6.51
C GLY A 118 -0.63 5.26 -5.05
N SER A 119 -1.48 5.98 -4.34
CA SER A 119 -1.82 5.71 -2.95
C SER A 119 -3.00 4.73 -2.93
N TYR A 120 -2.70 3.45 -2.88
CA TYR A 120 -3.70 2.40 -2.74
C TYR A 120 -3.91 2.12 -1.25
N TYR A 121 -5.10 2.42 -0.76
CA TYR A 121 -5.46 2.17 0.63
C TYR A 121 -5.87 0.71 0.82
N THR A 122 -5.23 0.07 1.78
CA THR A 122 -5.39 -1.36 2.00
C THR A 122 -6.74 -1.66 2.66
N PRO A 123 -7.58 -2.52 2.08
CA PRO A 123 -8.82 -2.93 2.72
C PRO A 123 -8.59 -3.56 4.09
N THR A 124 -9.40 -3.20 5.09
CA THR A 124 -9.31 -3.72 6.47
C THR A 124 -9.23 -5.25 6.52
N LYS A 125 -9.94 -5.96 5.63
CA LYS A 125 -9.87 -7.42 5.53
C LYS A 125 -8.45 -7.94 5.23
N VAL A 126 -7.70 -7.22 4.39
CA VAL A 126 -6.32 -7.58 4.04
C VAL A 126 -5.39 -7.30 5.21
N VAL A 127 -5.57 -6.16 5.88
CA VAL A 127 -4.81 -5.82 7.08
C VAL A 127 -5.02 -6.85 8.18
N LYS A 128 -6.26 -7.22 8.48
CA LYS A 128 -6.59 -8.27 9.45
C LYS A 128 -5.93 -9.60 9.09
N LYS A 129 -5.92 -9.97 7.81
CA LYS A 129 -5.25 -11.18 7.36
C LYS A 129 -3.74 -11.11 7.58
N LEU A 130 -3.10 -9.99 7.27
CA LEU A 130 -1.66 -9.80 7.51
C LEU A 130 -1.34 -9.95 9.01
N ILE A 131 -2.07 -9.26 9.87
CA ILE A 131 -1.86 -9.28 11.32
C ILE A 131 -2.11 -10.67 11.91
N SER A 132 -3.10 -11.43 11.39
CA SER A 132 -3.39 -12.80 11.86
C SER A 132 -2.25 -13.79 11.62
N HIS A 133 -1.27 -13.46 10.80
CA HIS A 133 -0.08 -14.29 10.56
C HIS A 133 1.09 -13.90 11.47
N LEU A 134 0.99 -12.82 12.24
CA LEU A 134 2.02 -12.35 13.14
C LEU A 134 1.94 -13.08 14.50
N ASP A 135 3.08 -13.19 15.16
CA ASP A 135 3.15 -13.62 16.55
C ASP A 135 2.78 -12.46 17.46
N ILE A 136 1.51 -12.44 17.89
CA ILE A 136 0.94 -11.34 18.66
C ILE A 136 1.58 -11.22 20.04
N GLU A 137 1.98 -12.34 20.66
CA GLU A 137 2.55 -12.35 22.00
C GLU A 137 3.97 -11.75 22.05
N HIS A 138 4.68 -11.76 20.91
CA HIS A 138 6.05 -11.26 20.79
C HIS A 138 6.17 -10.11 19.78
N MET A 139 5.10 -9.31 19.64
CA MET A 139 5.06 -8.25 18.63
C MET A 139 6.00 -7.08 18.98
N GLY A 140 6.24 -6.81 20.26
CA GLY A 140 7.14 -5.76 20.77
C GLY A 140 6.78 -4.38 20.21
N LYS A 141 7.80 -3.57 19.92
CA LYS A 141 7.60 -2.25 19.29
C LYS A 141 7.23 -2.40 17.83
N VAL A 142 6.06 -1.87 17.48
CA VAL A 142 5.47 -1.96 16.13
C VAL A 142 5.56 -0.62 15.41
N LEU A 143 6.01 -0.62 14.17
CA LEU A 143 6.01 0.54 13.29
C LEU A 143 5.21 0.28 12.02
N ASP A 144 4.35 1.24 11.64
CA ASP A 144 3.86 1.38 10.26
C ASP A 144 4.56 2.59 9.60
N PRO A 145 5.48 2.36 8.65
CA PRO A 145 6.29 3.44 8.05
C PRO A 145 5.56 4.27 6.99
N CYS A 146 4.31 3.97 6.70
CA CYS A 146 3.44 4.65 5.74
C CYS A 146 1.98 4.53 6.19
N CYS A 147 1.73 4.93 7.45
CA CYS A 147 0.53 4.54 8.19
C CYS A 147 -0.77 5.16 7.64
N GLY A 148 -0.68 6.19 6.79
CA GLY A 148 -1.85 6.90 6.29
C GLY A 148 -2.74 7.36 7.45
N THR A 149 -4.02 7.00 7.41
CA THR A 149 -5.00 7.30 8.47
C THR A 149 -4.94 6.35 9.67
N GLY A 150 -4.00 5.38 9.66
CA GLY A 150 -3.76 4.47 10.78
C GLY A 150 -4.50 3.14 10.71
N ASN A 151 -5.01 2.73 9.54
CA ASN A 151 -5.80 1.49 9.43
C ASN A 151 -5.05 0.23 9.93
N PHE A 152 -3.75 0.08 9.63
CA PHE A 152 -2.96 -1.03 10.16
C PHE A 152 -2.84 -0.97 11.69
N LEU A 153 -2.61 0.21 12.23
CA LEU A 153 -2.47 0.42 13.68
C LEU A 153 -3.79 0.18 14.43
N LEU A 154 -4.94 0.50 13.81
CA LEU A 154 -6.26 0.19 14.36
C LEU A 154 -6.52 -1.30 14.48
N GLN A 155 -5.96 -2.12 13.59
CA GLN A 155 -6.17 -3.58 13.59
C GLN A 155 -5.24 -4.32 14.56
N LEU A 156 -4.25 -3.65 15.16
CA LEU A 156 -3.42 -4.25 16.19
C LEU A 156 -4.29 -4.70 17.38
N PRO A 157 -4.00 -5.86 18.01
CA PRO A 157 -4.74 -6.34 19.15
C PRO A 157 -4.77 -5.32 20.29
N GLU A 158 -5.82 -5.33 21.11
CA GLU A 158 -5.94 -4.47 22.31
C GLU A 158 -4.86 -4.74 23.36
N SER A 159 -4.21 -5.91 23.28
CA SER A 159 -3.08 -6.27 24.16
C SER A 159 -1.78 -5.53 23.83
N VAL A 160 -1.70 -4.87 22.66
CA VAL A 160 -0.55 -4.03 22.30
C VAL A 160 -0.77 -2.64 22.87
N ASP A 161 0.14 -2.21 23.75
CA ASP A 161 0.09 -0.89 24.36
C ASP A 161 0.43 0.21 23.35
N LEU A 162 -0.16 1.40 23.50
CA LEU A 162 0.18 2.55 22.67
C LEU A 162 1.67 2.91 22.77
N ALA A 163 2.29 2.71 23.92
CA ALA A 163 3.72 2.93 24.15
C ALA A 163 4.63 2.16 23.16
N ASP A 164 4.12 1.06 22.60
CA ASP A 164 4.82 0.24 21.61
C ASP A 164 4.34 0.45 20.17
N ILE A 165 3.40 1.36 19.93
CA ILE A 165 2.83 1.60 18.59
C ILE A 165 3.39 2.89 17.99
N TYR A 166 3.95 2.79 16.79
CA TYR A 166 4.54 3.91 16.05
C TYR A 166 3.99 3.94 14.62
N GLY A 167 3.80 5.15 14.11
CA GLY A 167 3.38 5.37 12.73
C GLY A 167 4.01 6.63 12.15
N THR A 168 4.30 6.61 10.87
CA THR A 168 4.77 7.80 10.16
C THR A 168 4.19 7.85 8.75
N ASP A 169 3.93 9.05 8.26
CA ASP A 169 3.49 9.32 6.89
C ASP A 169 3.89 10.74 6.49
N THR A 170 3.94 11.03 5.21
CA THR A 170 4.21 12.38 4.67
C THR A 170 2.95 13.22 4.47
N ASP A 171 1.75 12.61 4.53
CA ASP A 171 0.48 13.31 4.40
C ASP A 171 0.02 13.85 5.77
N ALA A 172 0.19 15.15 5.99
CA ALA A 172 -0.19 15.84 7.22
C ALA A 172 -1.64 15.59 7.64
N VAL A 173 -2.58 15.55 6.71
CA VAL A 173 -4.00 15.31 7.02
C VAL A 173 -4.21 13.88 7.47
N SER A 174 -3.61 12.91 6.78
CA SER A 174 -3.63 11.50 7.18
C SER A 174 -3.09 11.30 8.60
N ILE A 175 -1.98 11.95 8.96
CA ILE A 175 -1.38 11.89 10.31
C ILE A 175 -2.32 12.47 11.36
N ARG A 176 -2.98 13.59 11.10
CA ARG A 176 -3.97 14.17 12.03
C ARG A 176 -5.15 13.20 12.26
N ILE A 177 -5.60 12.53 11.19
CA ILE A 177 -6.64 11.49 11.28
C ILE A 177 -6.12 10.27 12.05
N ALA A 178 -4.90 9.80 11.78
CA ALA A 178 -4.31 8.68 12.50
C ALA A 178 -4.20 8.93 14.01
N ARG A 179 -3.84 10.16 14.41
CA ARG A 179 -3.82 10.58 15.82
C ARG A 179 -5.21 10.51 16.48
N LEU A 180 -6.25 10.97 15.78
CA LEU A 180 -7.63 10.85 16.26
C LEU A 180 -8.07 9.38 16.35
N ASN A 181 -7.69 8.55 15.40
CA ASN A 181 -7.96 7.11 15.44
C ASN A 181 -7.26 6.43 16.61
N MET A 182 -6.01 6.81 16.93
CA MET A 182 -5.32 6.30 18.14
C MET A 182 -5.98 6.79 19.42
N ALA A 183 -6.43 8.06 19.50
CA ALA A 183 -7.17 8.58 20.64
C ALA A 183 -8.51 7.86 20.83
N LEU A 184 -9.20 7.46 19.77
CA LEU A 184 -10.43 6.67 19.85
C LEU A 184 -10.17 5.22 20.29
N LYS A 185 -9.07 4.62 19.86
CA LYS A 185 -8.67 3.26 20.24
C LYS A 185 -8.15 3.20 21.68
N TYR A 186 -7.42 4.21 22.12
CA TYR A 186 -6.80 4.32 23.44
C TYR A 186 -7.31 5.56 24.18
N PRO A 187 -8.54 5.53 24.74
CA PRO A 187 -9.19 6.73 25.28
C PRO A 187 -8.51 7.33 26.52
N ASP A 188 -7.63 6.57 27.16
CA ASP A 188 -6.84 7.04 28.31
C ASP A 188 -5.47 7.58 27.94
N ALA A 189 -5.04 7.42 26.67
CA ALA A 189 -3.72 7.83 26.20
C ALA A 189 -3.51 9.35 26.28
N ASP A 190 -2.29 9.77 26.58
CA ASP A 190 -1.91 11.17 26.54
C ASP A 190 -1.75 11.66 25.11
N VAL A 191 -2.15 12.91 24.86
CA VAL A 191 -2.07 13.53 23.54
C VAL A 191 -0.61 13.69 23.11
N GLU A 192 0.29 14.00 24.03
CA GLU A 192 1.72 14.14 23.76
C GLU A 192 2.30 12.81 23.27
N GLU A 193 1.99 11.70 23.95
CA GLU A 193 2.42 10.35 23.54
C GLU A 193 1.89 9.99 22.16
N ILE A 194 0.61 10.24 21.88
CA ILE A 194 0.04 10.01 20.54
C ILE A 194 0.81 10.81 19.48
N CYS A 195 1.11 12.10 19.76
CA CYS A 195 1.81 12.97 18.81
C CYS A 195 3.29 12.59 18.60
N GLU A 196 3.95 12.07 19.64
CA GLU A 196 5.33 11.58 19.56
C GLU A 196 5.43 10.27 18.78
N HIS A 197 4.43 9.42 18.86
CA HIS A 197 4.43 8.10 18.22
C HIS A 197 3.89 8.16 16.79
N ILE A 198 2.91 9.02 16.51
CA ILE A 198 2.33 9.17 15.18
C ILE A 198 2.82 10.49 14.58
N THR A 199 3.78 10.41 13.67
CA THR A 199 4.57 11.56 13.20
C THR A 199 4.43 11.83 11.70
N GLU A 200 4.42 13.11 11.34
CA GLU A 200 4.55 13.55 9.95
C GLU A 200 6.05 13.60 9.60
N LYS A 201 6.56 12.51 9.03
CA LYS A 201 7.95 12.40 8.59
C LYS A 201 8.07 11.50 7.38
N ASN A 202 9.03 11.81 6.52
CA ASN A 202 9.42 10.90 5.46
C ASN A 202 10.25 9.75 6.04
N PHE A 203 9.72 8.52 5.94
CA PHE A 203 10.36 7.32 6.47
C PHE A 203 11.78 7.09 5.94
N LEU A 204 12.01 7.41 4.65
CA LEU A 204 13.27 7.12 3.99
C LEU A 204 14.37 8.14 4.30
N THR A 205 14.02 9.40 4.61
CA THR A 205 14.97 10.51 4.71
C THR A 205 15.00 11.21 6.06
N GLU A 206 13.89 11.21 6.81
CA GLU A 206 13.71 12.01 8.03
C GLU A 206 13.47 11.19 9.30
N TYR A 207 13.02 9.94 9.14
CA TYR A 207 12.67 9.09 10.28
C TYR A 207 13.94 8.49 10.90
N ASP A 208 14.20 8.80 12.15
CA ASP A 208 15.47 8.51 12.85
C ASP A 208 15.35 7.43 13.93
N ARG A 209 14.15 6.99 14.29
CA ARG A 209 13.95 5.92 15.29
C ARG A 209 14.34 4.56 14.70
N THR A 210 14.90 3.72 15.57
CA THR A 210 15.34 2.35 15.26
C THR A 210 14.95 1.40 16.39
N GLY A 211 15.22 0.11 16.23
CA GLY A 211 15.00 -0.88 17.28
C GLY A 211 13.54 -1.32 17.37
N PHE A 212 12.90 -1.53 16.23
CA PHE A 212 11.56 -2.09 16.15
C PHE A 212 11.59 -3.60 16.10
N ASP A 213 10.68 -4.24 16.83
CA ASP A 213 10.50 -5.69 16.82
C ASP A 213 9.65 -6.11 15.62
N THR A 214 8.68 -5.30 15.26
CA THR A 214 7.76 -5.56 14.14
C THR A 214 7.55 -4.31 13.29
N ILE A 215 7.65 -4.47 11.97
CA ILE A 215 7.27 -3.41 11.00
C ILE A 215 6.19 -3.97 10.11
N ILE A 216 5.06 -3.27 10.00
CA ILE A 216 3.89 -3.65 9.19
C ILE A 216 3.51 -2.51 8.27
N GLY A 217 2.79 -2.79 7.19
CA GLY A 217 2.24 -1.72 6.36
C GLY A 217 2.06 -2.09 4.89
N ASN A 218 1.71 -1.08 4.12
CA ASN A 218 1.61 -1.14 2.66
C ASN A 218 2.42 0.03 2.08
N PRO A 219 3.73 -0.15 1.81
CA PRO A 219 4.57 0.92 1.27
C PRO A 219 4.05 1.42 -0.08
N PRO A 220 4.30 2.68 -0.45
CA PRO A 220 3.79 3.24 -1.70
C PRO A 220 4.37 2.50 -2.93
N TRP A 221 3.51 2.25 -3.95
CA TRP A 221 3.89 1.55 -5.18
C TRP A 221 4.01 2.53 -6.34
N GLY A 222 5.10 2.42 -7.11
CA GLY A 222 5.30 3.27 -8.29
C GLY A 222 5.38 4.76 -7.97
N TYR A 223 5.82 5.11 -6.77
CA TYR A 223 5.97 6.51 -6.37
C TYR A 223 7.09 7.17 -7.16
N ALA A 224 6.77 8.30 -7.80
CA ALA A 224 7.74 9.07 -8.57
C ALA A 224 8.52 10.03 -7.65
N PHE A 225 9.73 9.64 -7.27
CA PHE A 225 10.64 10.51 -6.52
C PHE A 225 11.11 11.70 -7.37
N SER A 226 11.28 12.85 -6.74
CA SER A 226 11.96 14.01 -7.34
C SER A 226 13.42 13.66 -7.68
N ASN A 227 14.07 14.47 -8.52
CA ASN A 227 15.49 14.25 -8.82
C ASN A 227 16.38 14.46 -7.58
N GLU A 228 15.99 15.36 -6.69
CA GLU A 228 16.67 15.63 -5.42
C GLU A 228 16.55 14.43 -4.48
N ASP A 229 15.32 13.90 -4.30
CA ASP A 229 15.11 12.70 -3.49
C ASP A 229 15.89 11.51 -4.05
N LYS A 230 15.86 11.30 -5.38
CA LYS A 230 16.64 10.23 -6.02
C LYS A 230 18.13 10.31 -5.72
N ALA A 231 18.70 11.52 -5.67
CA ALA A 231 20.11 11.69 -5.35
C ALA A 231 20.41 11.27 -3.90
N VAL A 232 19.55 11.68 -2.96
CA VAL A 232 19.67 11.30 -1.54
C VAL A 232 19.50 9.78 -1.37
N LEU A 233 18.48 9.21 -1.99
CA LEU A 233 18.21 7.76 -1.88
C LEU A 233 19.34 6.93 -2.48
N LYS A 234 19.89 7.32 -3.63
CA LYS A 234 21.04 6.63 -4.26
C LYS A 234 22.30 6.65 -3.42
N ALA A 235 22.52 7.70 -2.66
CA ALA A 235 23.67 7.80 -1.75
C ALA A 235 23.53 6.89 -0.53
N ARG A 236 22.30 6.54 -0.14
CA ARG A 236 21.99 5.83 1.10
C ARG A 236 21.60 4.36 0.89
N TYR A 237 20.83 4.05 -0.15
CA TYR A 237 20.22 2.73 -0.35
C TYR A 237 20.74 2.02 -1.59
N ALA A 238 21.09 0.76 -1.44
CA ALA A 238 21.54 -0.08 -2.54
C ALA A 238 20.44 -0.29 -3.59
N THR A 239 19.18 -0.43 -3.17
CA THR A 239 18.03 -0.60 -4.05
C THR A 239 17.73 0.62 -4.91
N ALA A 240 18.15 1.81 -4.49
CA ALA A 240 17.98 3.04 -5.24
C ALA A 240 19.06 3.29 -6.31
N SER A 241 20.11 2.45 -6.39
CA SER A 241 21.26 2.65 -7.29
C SER A 241 20.95 2.42 -8.78
N GLY A 242 19.81 1.83 -9.13
CA GLY A 242 19.39 1.53 -10.48
C GLY A 242 18.92 2.76 -11.29
N ARG A 243 18.58 2.52 -12.57
CA ARG A 243 18.00 3.54 -13.46
C ARG A 243 16.59 3.95 -12.99
N ASN A 244 15.79 2.97 -12.54
CA ASN A 244 14.46 3.18 -11.97
C ASN A 244 14.52 2.76 -10.51
N THR A 245 14.12 3.67 -9.61
CA THR A 245 14.03 3.41 -8.18
C THR A 245 12.59 3.04 -7.86
N GLU A 246 12.38 1.79 -7.42
CA GLU A 246 11.07 1.33 -6.97
C GLU A 246 10.90 1.62 -5.48
N SER A 247 9.84 2.36 -5.14
CA SER A 247 9.66 2.90 -3.80
C SER A 247 9.62 1.81 -2.71
N TYR A 248 8.83 0.76 -2.91
CA TYR A 248 8.70 -0.30 -1.91
C TYR A 248 9.98 -1.13 -1.71
N ASP A 249 10.88 -1.21 -2.70
CA ASP A 249 12.19 -1.85 -2.51
C ASP A 249 13.04 -1.08 -1.50
N VAL A 250 13.02 0.26 -1.60
CA VAL A 250 13.75 1.13 -0.67
C VAL A 250 13.11 1.07 0.73
N PHE A 251 11.76 0.99 0.80
CA PHE A 251 11.07 0.80 2.08
C PHE A 251 11.44 -0.52 2.76
N ILE A 252 11.54 -1.62 2.01
CA ILE A 252 11.98 -2.92 2.56
C ILE A 252 13.42 -2.83 3.06
N GLU A 253 14.34 -2.27 2.26
CA GLU A 253 15.75 -2.11 2.65
C GLU A 253 15.85 -1.29 3.94
N ARG A 254 15.19 -0.12 4.00
CA ARG A 254 15.17 0.73 5.21
C ARG A 254 14.54 0.03 6.41
N ALA A 255 13.44 -0.68 6.23
CA ALA A 255 12.78 -1.41 7.30
C ALA A 255 13.71 -2.48 7.92
N LEU A 256 14.45 -3.22 7.09
CA LEU A 256 15.42 -4.21 7.56
C LEU A 256 16.58 -3.57 8.34
N GLU A 257 16.98 -2.33 8.00
CA GLU A 257 18.04 -1.60 8.73
C GLU A 257 17.63 -1.22 10.16
N ILE A 258 16.34 -0.94 10.39
CA ILE A 258 15.86 -0.43 11.69
C ILE A 258 15.18 -1.48 12.56
N LEU A 259 14.96 -2.68 12.04
CA LEU A 259 14.52 -3.83 12.83
C LEU A 259 15.62 -4.28 13.81
N VAL A 260 15.22 -4.79 14.96
CA VAL A 260 16.11 -5.56 15.82
C VAL A 260 16.52 -6.87 15.15
N PRO A 261 17.63 -7.51 15.55
CA PRO A 261 17.93 -8.87 15.12
C PRO A 261 16.73 -9.80 15.40
N ASP A 262 16.39 -10.63 14.44
CA ASP A 262 15.21 -11.50 14.42
C ASP A 262 13.86 -10.76 14.47
N GLY A 263 13.86 -9.45 14.26
CA GLY A 263 12.62 -8.66 14.11
C GLY A 263 11.85 -9.02 12.84
N THR A 264 10.55 -8.77 12.85
CA THR A 264 9.60 -9.17 11.81
C THR A 264 9.22 -8.00 10.92
N LEU A 265 9.27 -8.20 9.59
CA LEU A 265 8.69 -7.31 8.58
C LEU A 265 7.49 -7.99 7.93
N ALA A 266 6.34 -7.32 7.88
CA ALA A 266 5.15 -7.82 7.19
C ALA A 266 4.51 -6.72 6.34
N PHE A 267 4.67 -6.83 5.03
CA PHE A 267 4.18 -5.85 4.06
C PHE A 267 3.19 -6.42 3.06
N VAL A 268 2.27 -5.57 2.63
CA VAL A 268 1.46 -5.76 1.42
C VAL A 268 2.25 -5.24 0.23
N LEU A 269 2.53 -6.07 -0.76
CA LEU A 269 3.40 -5.74 -1.88
C LEU A 269 2.80 -6.19 -3.22
N PRO A 270 3.20 -5.56 -4.35
CA PRO A 270 2.97 -6.15 -5.66
C PRO A 270 3.71 -7.48 -5.80
N GLU A 271 3.05 -8.48 -6.41
CA GLU A 271 3.68 -9.78 -6.71
C GLU A 271 4.95 -9.63 -7.57
N ALA A 272 5.05 -8.55 -8.32
CA ALA A 272 6.21 -8.18 -9.16
C ALA A 272 7.54 -8.22 -8.39
N VAL A 273 7.55 -7.95 -7.08
CA VAL A 273 8.75 -8.03 -6.23
C VAL A 273 9.44 -9.40 -6.33
N LEU A 274 8.69 -10.45 -6.60
CA LEU A 274 9.21 -11.82 -6.63
C LEU A 274 9.95 -12.18 -7.93
N ASN A 275 9.62 -11.55 -9.06
CA ASN A 275 10.07 -12.05 -10.37
C ASN A 275 10.48 -10.97 -11.38
N VAL A 276 10.13 -9.71 -11.19
CA VAL A 276 10.50 -8.64 -12.14
C VAL A 276 11.95 -8.21 -11.90
N LYS A 277 12.71 -8.02 -12.99
CA LYS A 277 14.15 -7.69 -12.97
C LYS A 277 14.45 -6.42 -12.16
N ALA A 278 13.57 -5.43 -12.17
CA ALA A 278 13.75 -4.19 -11.42
C ALA A 278 14.00 -4.43 -9.92
N HIS A 279 13.39 -5.48 -9.36
CA HIS A 279 13.47 -5.85 -7.94
C HIS A 279 14.61 -6.84 -7.59
N MET A 280 15.50 -7.14 -8.52
CA MET A 280 16.55 -8.12 -8.29
C MET A 280 17.49 -7.73 -7.13
N ARG A 281 17.71 -6.43 -6.95
CA ARG A 281 18.58 -5.92 -5.87
C ARG A 281 17.99 -6.19 -4.49
N ILE A 282 16.71 -5.92 -4.27
CA ILE A 282 16.08 -6.22 -2.98
C ILE A 282 16.04 -7.73 -2.74
N ARG A 283 15.78 -8.56 -3.75
CA ARG A 283 15.85 -10.02 -3.60
C ARG A 283 17.23 -10.50 -3.20
N THR A 284 18.30 -9.88 -3.71
CA THR A 284 19.68 -10.18 -3.29
C THR A 284 19.89 -9.87 -1.80
N ILE A 285 19.40 -8.74 -1.32
CA ILE A 285 19.46 -8.37 0.11
C ILE A 285 18.70 -9.39 0.96
N LEU A 286 17.48 -9.76 0.54
CA LEU A 286 16.66 -10.73 1.25
C LEU A 286 17.33 -12.11 1.33
N LEU A 287 17.98 -12.57 0.26
CA LEU A 287 18.70 -13.85 0.24
C LEU A 287 19.86 -13.90 1.23
N GLN A 288 20.46 -12.75 1.51
CA GLN A 288 21.66 -12.68 2.35
C GLN A 288 21.38 -12.55 3.85
N GLY A 289 20.25 -11.92 4.21
CA GLY A 289 20.03 -11.48 5.59
C GLY A 289 18.64 -11.72 6.16
N SER A 290 17.75 -12.43 5.47
CA SER A 290 16.39 -12.62 5.94
C SER A 290 15.88 -14.05 5.74
N SER A 291 14.83 -14.39 6.49
CA SER A 291 14.07 -15.63 6.34
C SER A 291 12.62 -15.28 6.02
N VAL A 292 12.07 -15.84 4.95
CA VAL A 292 10.63 -15.70 4.62
C VAL A 292 9.84 -16.66 5.51
N LYS A 293 8.96 -16.14 6.34
CA LYS A 293 8.08 -16.93 7.20
C LYS A 293 6.79 -17.33 6.51
N SER A 294 6.16 -16.36 5.84
CA SER A 294 4.96 -16.63 5.07
C SER A 294 4.88 -15.75 3.82
N LEU A 295 4.25 -16.30 2.80
CA LEU A 295 3.92 -15.64 1.54
C LEU A 295 2.50 -16.00 1.15
N THR A 296 1.61 -15.01 1.14
CA THR A 296 0.21 -15.20 0.74
C THR A 296 -0.06 -14.46 -0.56
N PHE A 297 -0.51 -15.18 -1.58
CA PHE A 297 -0.88 -14.64 -2.89
C PHE A 297 -2.35 -14.23 -2.88
N LEU A 298 -2.61 -12.93 -2.95
CA LEU A 298 -3.96 -12.37 -2.89
C LEU A 298 -4.61 -12.24 -4.27
N GLY A 299 -3.80 -12.17 -5.34
CA GLY A 299 -4.25 -11.78 -6.69
C GLY A 299 -4.60 -10.29 -6.76
N ASP A 300 -5.47 -9.92 -7.71
CA ASP A 300 -5.91 -8.53 -7.85
C ASP A 300 -6.81 -8.12 -6.69
N MET A 301 -6.38 -7.14 -5.92
CA MET A 301 -7.07 -6.67 -4.70
C MET A 301 -7.66 -5.28 -4.84
N PHE A 302 -7.22 -4.50 -5.83
CA PHE A 302 -7.64 -3.12 -6.01
C PHE A 302 -8.53 -2.99 -7.23
N ASP A 303 -9.71 -2.37 -7.05
CA ASP A 303 -10.68 -2.18 -8.12
C ASP A 303 -10.09 -1.33 -9.26
N GLY A 304 -10.18 -1.84 -10.49
CA GLY A 304 -9.73 -1.14 -11.68
C GLY A 304 -8.22 -1.19 -11.95
N VAL A 305 -7.45 -1.91 -11.14
CA VAL A 305 -6.00 -2.07 -11.33
C VAL A 305 -5.64 -3.55 -11.39
N GLN A 306 -5.08 -3.98 -12.52
CA GLN A 306 -4.51 -5.32 -12.67
C GLN A 306 -3.10 -5.33 -12.06
N CYS A 307 -3.03 -5.52 -10.75
CA CYS A 307 -1.78 -5.60 -10.01
C CYS A 307 -1.92 -6.70 -8.94
N PRO A 308 -1.53 -7.93 -9.24
CA PRO A 308 -1.54 -9.01 -8.26
C PRO A 308 -0.68 -8.66 -7.05
N CYS A 309 -1.22 -8.93 -5.87
CA CYS A 309 -0.62 -8.56 -4.60
C CYS A 309 -0.29 -9.78 -3.76
N ILE A 310 0.66 -9.59 -2.87
CA ILE A 310 1.09 -10.57 -1.88
C ILE A 310 1.12 -9.96 -0.48
N LEU A 311 0.96 -10.81 0.54
CA LEU A 311 1.42 -10.53 1.88
C LEU A 311 2.76 -11.24 2.06
N LEU A 312 3.80 -10.48 2.35
CA LEU A 312 5.14 -11.00 2.59
C LEU A 312 5.50 -10.78 4.05
N GLN A 313 5.80 -11.86 4.76
CA GLN A 313 6.33 -11.82 6.13
C GLN A 313 7.77 -12.33 6.14
N LEU A 314 8.67 -11.50 6.62
CA LEU A 314 10.11 -11.76 6.75
C LEU A 314 10.55 -11.67 8.21
N VAL A 315 11.65 -12.35 8.52
CA VAL A 315 12.42 -12.14 9.76
C VAL A 315 13.84 -11.74 9.40
N ALA A 316 14.35 -10.68 10.02
CA ALA A 316 15.69 -10.13 9.82
C ALA A 316 16.72 -10.99 10.58
N THR A 317 17.06 -12.16 10.04
CA THR A 317 17.91 -13.15 10.72
C THR A 317 19.41 -12.86 10.63
N GLY A 318 19.84 -11.98 9.72
CA GLY A 318 21.24 -11.78 9.38
C GLY A 318 21.92 -13.03 8.78
N LYS A 319 21.14 -14.05 8.37
CA LYS A 319 21.61 -15.32 7.82
C LYS A 319 21.09 -15.52 6.40
N PRO A 320 21.77 -16.31 5.58
CA PRO A 320 21.26 -16.68 4.26
C PRO A 320 19.87 -17.29 4.35
N LEU A 321 19.02 -16.96 3.36
CA LEU A 321 17.64 -17.41 3.29
C LEU A 321 17.59 -18.94 3.17
N SER A 322 16.81 -19.58 4.06
CA SER A 322 16.39 -20.97 3.92
C SER A 322 14.91 -21.01 3.52
N THR A 323 14.57 -21.95 2.64
CA THR A 323 13.19 -22.16 2.22
C THR A 323 12.41 -23.09 3.15
N VAL A 324 13.12 -23.79 4.05
CA VAL A 324 12.49 -24.73 4.98
C VAL A 324 11.64 -23.98 6.00
N GLY A 325 10.39 -24.40 6.14
CA GLY A 325 9.42 -23.81 7.06
C GLY A 325 8.63 -22.62 6.47
N MET A 326 8.89 -22.19 5.23
CA MET A 326 8.11 -21.15 4.60
C MET A 326 6.66 -21.61 4.40
N ARG A 327 5.69 -20.82 4.92
CA ARG A 327 4.27 -21.04 4.69
C ARG A 327 3.83 -20.32 3.41
N ILE A 328 3.34 -21.06 2.46
CA ILE A 328 2.82 -20.54 1.20
C ILE A 328 1.31 -20.70 1.17
N GLU A 329 0.61 -19.65 0.82
CA GLU A 329 -0.84 -19.63 0.71
C GLU A 329 -1.27 -18.94 -0.59
N ASP A 330 -2.16 -19.55 -1.33
CA ASP A 330 -2.88 -18.93 -2.44
C ASP A 330 -4.40 -19.15 -2.30
N ARG A 331 -5.18 -18.78 -3.33
CA ARG A 331 -6.66 -18.91 -3.28
C ARG A 331 -7.14 -20.34 -3.18
N THR A 332 -6.32 -21.32 -3.52
CA THR A 332 -6.70 -22.71 -3.69
C THR A 332 -6.05 -23.64 -2.68
N ARG A 333 -4.89 -23.28 -2.17
CA ARG A 333 -4.09 -24.18 -1.32
C ARG A 333 -3.22 -23.42 -0.32
N THR A 334 -2.89 -24.12 0.76
CA THR A 334 -1.89 -23.69 1.75
C THR A 334 -0.96 -24.86 2.01
N PHE A 335 0.35 -24.63 2.03
CA PHE A 335 1.35 -25.63 2.33
C PHE A 335 2.60 -25.01 2.98
N ILE A 336 3.42 -25.87 3.56
CA ILE A 336 4.72 -25.49 4.13
C ILE A 336 5.79 -26.16 3.28
N ILE A 337 6.80 -25.41 2.89
CA ILE A 337 7.98 -25.94 2.21
C ILE A 337 8.82 -26.68 3.26
N ALA A 338 9.02 -27.98 3.06
CA ALA A 338 9.74 -28.84 4.00
C ALA A 338 11.17 -29.16 3.55
N MET A 339 11.57 -28.72 2.36
CA MET A 339 12.90 -28.98 1.81
C MET A 339 13.62 -27.70 1.42
N GLU A 340 14.95 -27.73 1.50
CA GLU A 340 15.75 -26.63 0.96
C GLU A 340 15.66 -26.60 -0.56
N ARG A 341 15.45 -25.40 -1.11
CA ARG A 341 15.34 -25.14 -2.56
C ARG A 341 16.40 -24.14 -2.98
N THR A 342 16.92 -24.30 -4.18
CA THR A 342 17.78 -23.29 -4.78
C THR A 342 16.93 -22.07 -5.17
N VAL A 343 17.23 -20.93 -4.55
CA VAL A 343 16.58 -19.64 -4.82
C VAL A 343 17.63 -18.69 -5.38
N VAL A 344 17.29 -18.01 -6.44
CA VAL A 344 18.16 -17.05 -7.13
C VAL A 344 17.54 -15.66 -7.15
N PRO A 345 18.34 -14.58 -7.16
CA PRO A 345 17.80 -13.21 -7.16
C PRO A 345 16.95 -12.89 -8.41
N GLU A 346 17.14 -13.62 -9.51
CA GLU A 346 16.39 -13.44 -10.76
C GLU A 346 14.92 -13.81 -10.58
N ASN A 347 14.61 -14.80 -9.73
CA ASN A 347 13.26 -15.31 -9.57
C ASN A 347 13.03 -16.00 -8.22
N PHE A 348 12.08 -15.46 -7.41
CA PHE A 348 11.59 -16.09 -6.20
C PHE A 348 10.36 -16.94 -6.51
N SER A 349 10.58 -18.19 -6.93
CA SER A 349 9.51 -19.12 -7.30
C SER A 349 9.14 -20.05 -6.14
N PHE A 350 8.10 -19.67 -5.37
CA PHE A 350 7.68 -20.42 -4.19
C PHE A 350 6.31 -21.10 -4.31
N ARG A 351 5.57 -20.89 -5.40
CA ARG A 351 4.21 -21.43 -5.57
C ARG A 351 4.11 -22.96 -5.72
N MET A 352 5.22 -23.61 -5.98
CA MET A 352 5.25 -25.07 -6.14
C MET A 352 5.28 -25.76 -4.78
N THR A 353 4.53 -26.85 -4.64
CA THR A 353 4.71 -27.79 -3.53
C THR A 353 6.05 -28.50 -3.64
N ASP A 354 6.49 -29.21 -2.58
CA ASP A 354 7.75 -29.95 -2.63
C ASP A 354 7.72 -31.07 -3.68
N GLU A 355 6.54 -31.67 -3.93
CA GLU A 355 6.36 -32.67 -4.96
C GLU A 355 6.53 -32.08 -6.36
N GLU A 356 5.85 -30.95 -6.63
CA GLU A 356 5.99 -30.22 -7.89
C GLU A 356 7.42 -29.76 -8.13
N TYR A 357 8.11 -29.27 -7.07
CA TYR A 357 9.51 -28.87 -7.14
C TYR A 357 10.43 -30.04 -7.47
N ARG A 358 10.24 -31.22 -6.85
CA ARG A 358 11.02 -32.43 -7.17
C ARG A 358 10.83 -32.85 -8.64
N VAL A 359 9.62 -32.74 -9.16
CA VAL A 359 9.35 -33.03 -10.59
C VAL A 359 10.11 -32.06 -11.49
N LEU A 360 10.10 -30.75 -11.16
CA LEU A 360 10.84 -29.76 -11.91
C LEU A 360 12.37 -30.01 -11.88
N GLU A 361 12.90 -30.30 -10.69
CA GLU A 361 14.33 -30.64 -10.55
C GLU A 361 14.70 -31.91 -11.30
N LYS A 362 13.82 -32.92 -11.29
CA LYS A 362 14.03 -34.13 -12.09
C LYS A 362 14.07 -33.83 -13.59
N ILE A 363 13.21 -32.93 -14.08
CA ILE A 363 13.22 -32.48 -15.48
C ILE A 363 14.51 -31.76 -15.80
N LYS A 364 14.91 -30.80 -14.97
CA LYS A 364 16.15 -30.01 -15.15
C LYS A 364 17.44 -30.87 -15.18
N ASN A 365 17.44 -31.92 -14.37
CA ASN A 365 18.58 -32.84 -14.25
C ASN A 365 18.51 -34.02 -15.22
N SER A 366 17.49 -34.10 -16.07
CA SER A 366 17.38 -35.13 -17.12
C SER A 366 18.29 -34.79 -18.30
N ILE A 367 18.82 -35.80 -18.98
CA ILE A 367 19.67 -35.63 -20.16
C ILE A 367 18.96 -36.24 -21.37
N PRO A 368 18.89 -35.52 -22.50
CA PRO A 368 19.36 -34.16 -22.76
C PRO A 368 18.32 -33.08 -22.42
N VAL A 369 18.73 -32.02 -21.76
CA VAL A 369 17.92 -30.79 -21.53
C VAL A 369 18.55 -29.66 -22.36
N CYS A 370 17.70 -28.92 -23.05
CA CYS A 370 18.08 -27.73 -23.80
C CYS A 370 17.42 -26.50 -23.18
N TYR A 371 18.20 -25.51 -22.86
CA TYR A 371 17.65 -24.22 -22.37
C TYR A 371 17.47 -23.29 -23.54
N LEU A 372 16.25 -22.74 -23.72
CA LEU A 372 15.95 -21.80 -24.80
C LEU A 372 16.84 -20.55 -24.78
N ALA A 373 17.33 -20.14 -23.62
CA ALA A 373 18.25 -19.02 -23.48
C ALA A 373 19.52 -19.18 -24.31
N ASP A 374 19.94 -20.42 -24.55
CA ASP A 374 21.14 -20.74 -25.35
C ASP A 374 20.84 -20.82 -26.87
N HIS A 375 19.58 -20.80 -27.28
CA HIS A 375 19.11 -21.07 -28.62
C HIS A 375 18.06 -20.10 -29.15
N ALA A 376 17.69 -19.08 -28.40
CA ALA A 376 16.69 -18.12 -28.80
C ALA A 376 16.95 -16.74 -28.19
N ASP A 377 16.64 -15.72 -28.95
CA ASP A 377 16.61 -14.34 -28.48
C ASP A 377 15.21 -13.99 -28.01
N PHE A 378 15.13 -13.35 -26.83
CA PHE A 378 13.89 -12.90 -26.23
C PHE A 378 13.87 -11.38 -26.20
N ALA A 379 12.84 -10.79 -26.78
CA ALA A 379 12.63 -9.35 -26.76
C ALA A 379 11.19 -9.01 -26.37
N LEU A 380 11.03 -7.95 -25.60
CA LEU A 380 9.72 -7.33 -25.42
C LEU A 380 9.31 -6.66 -26.73
N GLY A 381 8.07 -6.82 -27.14
CA GLY A 381 7.51 -6.09 -28.26
C GLY A 381 7.46 -4.58 -27.99
N ILE A 382 7.14 -3.79 -29.01
CA ILE A 382 7.09 -2.34 -28.90
C ILE A 382 5.91 -1.91 -28.01
N VAL A 383 6.20 -1.13 -26.96
CA VAL A 383 5.22 -0.49 -26.09
C VAL A 383 5.07 0.96 -26.52
N THR A 384 4.04 1.29 -27.27
CA THR A 384 3.85 2.62 -27.85
C THR A 384 3.45 3.70 -26.84
N GLY A 385 2.96 3.32 -25.66
CA GLY A 385 2.35 4.25 -24.70
C GLY A 385 1.08 4.96 -25.22
N ASN A 386 0.94 5.15 -26.53
CA ASN A 386 -0.22 5.76 -27.17
C ASN A 386 -0.50 5.17 -28.57
N ASN A 387 -1.25 4.08 -28.59
CA ASN A 387 -1.61 3.38 -29.84
C ASN A 387 -2.33 4.29 -30.86
N LYS A 388 -3.15 5.25 -30.41
CA LYS A 388 -3.87 6.16 -31.32
C LYS A 388 -2.92 7.09 -32.09
N LYS A 389 -1.80 7.45 -31.47
CA LYS A 389 -0.78 8.33 -32.09
C LYS A 389 0.11 7.58 -33.06
N PHE A 390 0.49 6.34 -32.75
CA PHE A 390 1.56 5.63 -33.44
C PHE A 390 1.09 4.53 -34.38
N LEU A 391 -0.15 4.03 -34.23
CA LEU A 391 -0.68 2.96 -35.08
C LEU A 391 -1.66 3.50 -36.12
N SER A 392 -1.53 3.03 -37.36
CA SER A 392 -2.43 3.33 -38.46
C SER A 392 -2.95 2.03 -39.12
N ALA A 393 -4.16 2.11 -39.69
CA ALA A 393 -4.71 1.05 -40.54
C ALA A 393 -4.16 1.11 -41.96
N GLU A 394 -3.54 2.22 -42.36
CA GLU A 394 -3.00 2.43 -43.69
C GLU A 394 -1.46 2.35 -43.67
N LYS A 395 -0.90 1.68 -44.65
CA LYS A 395 0.55 1.60 -44.84
C LYS A 395 1.05 2.92 -45.43
N THR A 396 2.05 3.53 -44.82
CA THR A 396 2.76 4.71 -45.34
C THR A 396 4.21 4.31 -45.70
N GLU A 397 4.91 5.17 -46.41
CA GLU A 397 6.30 4.93 -46.85
C GLU A 397 7.28 4.68 -45.68
N HIS A 398 6.96 5.20 -44.48
CA HIS A 398 7.81 5.10 -43.28
C HIS A 398 7.14 4.27 -42.15
N SER A 399 6.22 3.37 -42.51
CA SER A 399 5.57 2.52 -41.55
C SER A 399 5.86 1.04 -41.72
N GLU A 400 6.08 0.37 -40.60
CA GLU A 400 6.32 -1.08 -40.54
C GLU A 400 5.08 -1.82 -40.10
N MET A 401 4.93 -3.06 -40.54
CA MET A 401 3.83 -3.93 -40.13
C MET A 401 3.96 -4.30 -38.63
N VAL A 402 2.86 -4.21 -37.90
CA VAL A 402 2.81 -4.60 -36.50
C VAL A 402 1.87 -5.78 -36.31
N LEU A 403 2.39 -6.83 -35.68
CA LEU A 403 1.62 -7.99 -35.25
C LEU A 403 1.16 -7.80 -33.80
N LYS A 404 -0.10 -8.11 -33.54
CA LYS A 404 -0.66 -8.28 -32.19
C LYS A 404 -0.81 -9.77 -31.88
N GLY A 405 -0.95 -10.12 -30.63
CA GLY A 405 -1.23 -11.50 -30.22
C GLY A 405 -2.44 -12.12 -30.91
N THR A 406 -3.46 -11.31 -31.22
CA THR A 406 -4.66 -11.73 -31.99
C THR A 406 -4.40 -12.03 -33.46
N ASP A 407 -3.29 -11.58 -34.00
CA ASP A 407 -2.95 -11.78 -35.40
C ASP A 407 -2.14 -13.09 -35.60
N ILE A 408 -1.70 -13.71 -34.50
CA ILE A 408 -0.91 -14.93 -34.49
C ILE A 408 -1.82 -16.12 -34.18
N CYS A 409 -1.91 -17.05 -35.08
CA CYS A 409 -2.64 -18.32 -34.91
C CYS A 409 -1.67 -19.50 -34.93
N LYS A 410 -2.16 -20.70 -34.58
CA LYS A 410 -1.33 -21.91 -34.67
C LYS A 410 -0.89 -22.15 -36.11
N TYR A 411 0.42 -22.05 -36.36
CA TYR A 411 1.08 -22.24 -37.63
C TYR A 411 0.80 -21.21 -38.73
N HIS A 412 0.11 -20.10 -38.48
CA HIS A 412 -0.07 -19.05 -39.47
C HIS A 412 -0.28 -17.66 -38.81
N ILE A 413 -0.08 -16.63 -39.60
CA ILE A 413 -0.31 -15.24 -39.24
C ILE A 413 -1.51 -14.74 -40.04
N ASN A 414 -2.49 -14.15 -39.36
CA ASN A 414 -3.62 -13.49 -40.03
C ASN A 414 -3.14 -12.26 -40.82
N PRO A 415 -3.91 -11.82 -41.85
CA PRO A 415 -3.58 -10.60 -42.57
C PRO A 415 -3.39 -9.42 -41.65
N VAL A 416 -2.23 -8.76 -41.77
CA VAL A 416 -1.89 -7.59 -40.95
C VAL A 416 -2.82 -6.44 -41.22
N LYS A 417 -3.36 -5.83 -40.18
CA LYS A 417 -4.32 -4.72 -40.25
C LYS A 417 -3.80 -3.41 -39.64
N GLN A 418 -2.57 -3.42 -39.14
CA GLN A 418 -1.99 -2.25 -38.49
C GLN A 418 -0.53 -2.05 -38.84
N TYR A 419 -0.16 -0.80 -38.94
CA TYR A 419 1.18 -0.33 -39.26
C TYR A 419 1.65 0.64 -38.19
N LEU A 420 2.92 0.61 -37.85
CA LEU A 420 3.60 1.48 -36.93
C LEU A 420 4.59 2.37 -37.65
N ARG A 421 4.53 3.66 -37.43
CA ARG A 421 5.63 4.55 -37.78
C ARG A 421 6.69 4.38 -36.70
N PHE A 422 7.75 3.63 -37.09
CA PHE A 422 8.81 3.29 -36.15
C PHE A 422 9.87 4.38 -36.08
N GLU A 423 9.87 5.13 -35.02
CA GLU A 423 10.88 6.14 -34.67
C GLU A 423 11.52 5.72 -33.34
N PRO A 424 12.70 5.05 -33.36
CA PRO A 424 13.29 4.42 -32.15
C PRO A 424 13.47 5.35 -30.97
N GLU A 425 13.63 6.65 -31.22
CA GLU A 425 13.80 7.68 -30.18
C GLU A 425 12.52 7.99 -29.39
N GLN A 426 11.36 7.53 -29.87
CA GLN A 426 10.04 7.77 -29.25
C GLN A 426 9.51 6.55 -28.48
N PHE A 427 10.25 5.43 -28.43
CA PHE A 427 9.83 4.16 -27.80
C PHE A 427 10.77 3.68 -26.71
#